data_a095cbc7fda376efc392d8a87868c12b
#
_entry.id   a095cbc7fda376efc392d8a87868c12b
#
_cell.length_a   1.000
_cell.length_b   1.000
_cell.length_c   1.000
_cell.angle_alpha   90.00
_cell.angle_beta   90.00
_cell.angle_gamma   90.00
#
_symmetry.space_group_name_H-M   'P 1'
#
loop_
_entity.id
_entity.type
_entity.pdbx_description
1 polymer ?
#
loop_
_entity_poly.entity_id
_entity_poly.type
_entity_poly.pdbx_seq_one_letter_code
_entity_poly.pdbx_strand_id
1 'polypeptide(L)'
;MKIKSATFVLLSGLLAFNAYSADQLSIIPLPQQLLVKEGTFSIDSSTRVCLSGENRELRSSAEYFASLIRQSSGIELPIDQLASCKDQVNAVLLVLEDRGLGAEAYELVVGENGIHITAKTPQGVFYGLQSVRQLLPPQVESSEQVEGLELAVPLVQIKDRPRYTWRGLMLDESRHFFGKAYVKKLLEQMAALKMNVFHWHLTDAPGWRLEVKKYPKLTTIGGVGNKSDPSAPAAFYTQDDIREIIAYAAQRHIQVLPEIDMPGHATAANRAYPEHSGGGNEKRPDFTFNPGREETYSYLADILEETAALFPAPWIHYGGDEVHFANSQWIDIPEVKALMAENDLQDLKEVEHYFNRRMADEIDHLGKKTVAWDEVVDAGTDPDKTIIIWWRHNMPEQLSKALDKGFDVVLSPRRPLYFDFVQHDSHEKGRRWDGFNDLQQVYEYPDFPANYTEKQHEQILGMQASMWSETVQTRERLDYMIFPRLTALAEAAWTDASNKDYKNYRQRLESMLERYDVLKINYFNPFTPEETPEPQR
;
A
#
# COMPACT_ATOMS: atom_id res chain seq x y z
N MET A 1 28.17 70.63 -39.17
CA MET A 1 27.52 69.37 -39.61
C MET A 1 27.90 68.34 -38.58
N LYS A 2 27.01 68.04 -37.63
CA LYS A 2 27.28 67.08 -36.53
C LYS A 2 26.61 65.70 -36.89
N ILE A 3 27.45 64.74 -37.04
CA ILE A 3 27.01 63.37 -37.28
C ILE A 3 26.67 62.68 -35.93
N LYS A 4 25.42 62.26 -35.74
CA LYS A 4 24.99 61.52 -34.57
C LYS A 4 25.24 60.03 -34.86
N SER A 5 26.14 59.43 -34.07
CA SER A 5 26.28 57.96 -34.00
C SER A 5 25.12 57.35 -33.21
N ALA A 6 24.40 56.44 -33.83
CA ALA A 6 23.41 55.62 -33.17
C ALA A 6 24.09 54.32 -32.70
N THR A 7 24.12 54.11 -31.39
CA THR A 7 24.60 52.87 -30.77
C THR A 7 23.44 51.86 -30.73
N PHE A 8 23.59 50.78 -31.47
CA PHE A 8 22.70 49.63 -31.39
C PHE A 8 23.11 48.76 -30.19
N VAL A 9 22.26 48.68 -29.19
CA VAL A 9 22.41 47.74 -28.07
C VAL A 9 21.76 46.42 -28.49
N LEU A 10 22.59 45.41 -28.81
CA LEU A 10 22.14 44.03 -28.93
C LEU A 10 21.84 43.50 -27.50
N LEU A 11 20.55 43.30 -27.20
CA LEU A 11 20.11 42.50 -26.06
C LEU A 11 20.27 41.00 -26.47
N SER A 12 21.38 40.39 -26.09
CA SER A 12 21.52 38.93 -26.11
C SER A 12 20.77 38.37 -24.89
N GLY A 13 19.56 37.87 -25.12
CA GLY A 13 18.85 37.07 -24.12
C GLY A 13 19.64 35.76 -23.92
N LEU A 14 20.33 35.62 -22.81
CA LEU A 14 20.82 34.32 -22.34
C LEU A 14 19.60 33.52 -21.90
N LEU A 15 19.17 32.58 -22.72
CA LEU A 15 18.38 31.44 -22.29
C LEU A 15 19.27 30.61 -21.35
N ALA A 16 19.00 30.71 -20.05
CA ALA A 16 19.63 29.86 -19.05
C ALA A 16 19.10 28.43 -19.26
N PHE A 17 19.87 27.60 -19.96
CA PHE A 17 19.66 26.17 -19.97
C PHE A 17 20.00 25.62 -18.58
N ASN A 18 19.02 25.27 -17.80
CA ASN A 18 19.21 24.52 -16.57
C ASN A 18 19.65 23.09 -16.95
N ALA A 19 20.94 22.81 -16.81
CA ALA A 19 21.44 21.44 -16.84
C ALA A 19 21.07 20.79 -15.50
N TYR A 20 20.14 19.84 -15.52
CA TYR A 20 19.80 19.05 -14.32
C TYR A 20 20.95 18.10 -14.01
N SER A 21 21.44 18.10 -12.76
CA SER A 21 22.25 16.98 -12.27
C SER A 21 21.36 15.84 -11.80
N ALA A 22 21.88 14.62 -11.73
CA ALA A 22 21.13 13.47 -11.22
C ALA A 22 20.54 13.73 -9.82
N ASP A 23 21.24 14.53 -9.01
CA ASP A 23 20.80 14.93 -7.66
C ASP A 23 19.63 15.92 -7.64
N GLN A 24 19.24 16.47 -8.79
CA GLN A 24 18.13 17.43 -8.92
C GLN A 24 16.82 16.81 -9.40
N LEU A 25 16.84 15.52 -9.79
CA LEU A 25 15.60 14.82 -10.20
C LEU A 25 14.90 14.21 -9.01
N SER A 26 13.62 14.51 -8.85
CA SER A 26 12.82 14.22 -7.67
C SER A 26 11.98 12.93 -7.82
N ILE A 27 12.59 11.82 -8.27
CA ILE A 27 11.89 10.52 -8.36
C ILE A 27 11.98 9.79 -7.01
N ILE A 28 10.84 9.41 -6.45
CA ILE A 28 10.70 8.52 -5.29
C ILE A 28 9.71 7.40 -5.64
N PRO A 29 10.10 6.12 -5.52
CA PRO A 29 11.41 5.59 -5.12
C PRO A 29 12.51 5.81 -6.18
N LEU A 30 13.76 5.90 -5.68
CA LEU A 30 14.93 6.08 -6.55
C LEU A 30 15.11 4.86 -7.45
N PRO A 31 15.24 5.05 -8.79
CA PRO A 31 15.50 3.96 -9.72
C PRO A 31 16.87 3.30 -9.48
N GLN A 32 17.00 2.03 -9.88
CA GLN A 32 18.25 1.29 -9.76
C GLN A 32 19.40 1.91 -10.58
N GLN A 33 19.10 2.44 -11.75
CA GLN A 33 20.03 3.16 -12.61
C GLN A 33 19.33 4.38 -13.22
N LEU A 34 19.96 5.53 -13.09
CA LEU A 34 19.48 6.80 -13.62
C LEU A 34 20.63 7.56 -14.26
N LEU A 35 20.53 7.86 -15.55
CA LEU A 35 21.44 8.72 -16.27
C LEU A 35 20.68 9.94 -16.79
N VAL A 36 21.12 11.13 -16.41
CA VAL A 36 20.54 12.40 -16.85
C VAL A 36 21.35 12.96 -18.01
N LYS A 37 20.69 13.55 -19.02
CA LYS A 37 21.29 14.24 -20.17
C LYS A 37 20.80 15.68 -20.22
N GLU A 38 21.54 16.54 -20.90
CA GLU A 38 21.12 17.93 -21.13
C GLU A 38 19.91 17.99 -22.07
N GLY A 39 18.93 18.85 -21.74
CA GLY A 39 17.73 19.08 -22.54
C GLY A 39 16.46 18.50 -21.92
N THR A 40 15.36 18.78 -22.58
CA THR A 40 14.01 18.32 -22.20
C THR A 40 13.23 17.89 -23.43
N PHE A 41 12.27 16.99 -23.23
CA PHE A 41 11.18 16.70 -24.16
C PHE A 41 9.91 17.33 -23.62
N SER A 42 9.16 18.06 -24.49
CA SER A 42 7.90 18.69 -24.10
C SER A 42 6.71 17.93 -24.66
N ILE A 43 5.79 17.55 -23.78
CA ILE A 43 4.50 16.98 -24.17
C ILE A 43 3.59 18.14 -24.58
N ASP A 44 3.08 18.13 -25.82
CA ASP A 44 2.22 19.17 -26.38
C ASP A 44 0.98 18.58 -27.10
N SER A 45 0.17 19.42 -27.72
CA SER A 45 -1.06 19.01 -28.41
C SER A 45 -0.82 18.15 -29.64
N SER A 46 0.41 18.03 -30.15
CA SER A 46 0.80 17.14 -31.25
C SER A 46 1.35 15.80 -30.76
N THR A 47 1.61 15.67 -29.44
CA THR A 47 2.12 14.43 -28.83
C THR A 47 1.04 13.35 -28.82
N ARG A 48 1.43 12.11 -29.09
CA ARG A 48 0.55 10.93 -29.12
C ARG A 48 1.07 9.84 -28.19
N VAL A 49 0.19 8.97 -27.71
CA VAL A 49 0.60 7.73 -27.05
C VAL A 49 0.50 6.60 -28.05
N CYS A 50 1.58 5.85 -28.26
CA CYS A 50 1.60 4.72 -29.17
C CYS A 50 1.79 3.41 -28.39
N LEU A 51 0.85 2.45 -28.58
CA LEU A 51 0.89 1.11 -28.01
C LEU A 51 1.41 0.12 -29.06
N SER A 52 2.44 -0.64 -28.73
CA SER A 52 2.93 -1.73 -29.59
C SER A 52 2.14 -3.01 -29.32
N GLY A 53 1.27 -3.41 -30.27
CA GLY A 53 0.42 -4.58 -30.18
C GLY A 53 -0.90 -4.37 -29.43
N GLU A 54 -1.71 -5.45 -29.34
CA GLU A 54 -3.02 -5.44 -28.66
C GLU A 54 -2.88 -5.98 -27.23
N ASN A 55 -3.08 -5.10 -26.24
CA ASN A 55 -3.11 -5.47 -24.83
C ASN A 55 -4.04 -4.51 -24.06
N ARG A 56 -5.06 -5.06 -23.39
CA ARG A 56 -6.07 -4.27 -22.66
C ARG A 56 -5.49 -3.52 -21.46
N GLU A 57 -4.61 -4.16 -20.70
CA GLU A 57 -4.01 -3.54 -19.51
C GLU A 57 -3.02 -2.44 -19.90
N LEU A 58 -2.27 -2.64 -20.98
CA LEU A 58 -1.40 -1.62 -21.55
C LEU A 58 -2.20 -0.39 -21.98
N ARG A 59 -3.36 -0.60 -22.64
CA ARG A 59 -4.29 0.47 -23.01
C ARG A 59 -4.82 1.21 -21.78
N SER A 60 -5.20 0.48 -20.72
CA SER A 60 -5.65 1.09 -19.46
C SER A 60 -4.58 1.99 -18.84
N SER A 61 -3.31 1.57 -18.87
CA SER A 61 -2.17 2.38 -18.41
C SER A 61 -1.97 3.65 -19.26
N ALA A 62 -2.15 3.56 -20.58
CA ALA A 62 -2.10 4.71 -21.47
C ALA A 62 -3.25 5.70 -21.22
N GLU A 63 -4.47 5.20 -21.05
CA GLU A 63 -5.67 6.01 -20.74
C GLU A 63 -5.54 6.71 -19.40
N TYR A 64 -4.97 6.02 -18.39
CA TYR A 64 -4.66 6.61 -17.10
C TYR A 64 -3.69 7.80 -17.25
N PHE A 65 -2.57 7.62 -17.95
CA PHE A 65 -1.59 8.69 -18.18
C PHE A 65 -2.17 9.83 -19.00
N ALA A 66 -2.88 9.54 -20.09
CA ALA A 66 -3.52 10.56 -20.93
C ALA A 66 -4.58 11.37 -20.13
N SER A 67 -5.32 10.71 -19.22
CA SER A 67 -6.29 11.39 -18.36
C SER A 67 -5.62 12.35 -17.37
N LEU A 68 -4.49 11.96 -16.77
CA LEU A 68 -3.69 12.82 -15.89
C LEU A 68 -3.23 14.09 -16.62
N ILE A 69 -2.66 13.95 -17.81
CA ILE A 69 -2.22 15.06 -18.66
C ILE A 69 -3.38 15.98 -19.01
N ARG A 70 -4.49 15.41 -19.51
CA ARG A 70 -5.67 16.17 -19.90
C ARG A 70 -6.25 16.99 -18.74
N GLN A 71 -6.34 16.37 -17.56
CA GLN A 71 -6.94 17.00 -16.39
C GLN A 71 -6.18 18.26 -15.97
N SER A 72 -4.86 18.21 -15.93
CA SER A 72 -4.01 19.28 -15.45
C SER A 72 -3.69 20.34 -16.53
N SER A 73 -3.54 19.96 -17.82
CA SER A 73 -3.10 20.86 -18.87
C SER A 73 -4.17 21.17 -19.94
N GLY A 74 -5.23 20.35 -20.02
CA GLY A 74 -6.19 20.43 -21.13
C GLY A 74 -5.69 19.79 -22.43
N ILE A 75 -4.48 19.24 -22.46
CA ILE A 75 -3.92 18.60 -23.66
C ILE A 75 -4.51 17.20 -23.81
N GLU A 76 -5.12 16.92 -24.97
CA GLU A 76 -5.59 15.58 -25.34
C GLU A 76 -4.43 14.80 -25.97
N LEU A 77 -4.14 13.62 -25.44
CA LEU A 77 -3.16 12.69 -26.00
C LEU A 77 -3.89 11.56 -26.72
N PRO A 78 -3.97 11.57 -28.08
CA PRO A 78 -4.54 10.47 -28.81
C PRO A 78 -3.75 9.18 -28.58
N ILE A 79 -4.48 8.04 -28.43
CA ILE A 79 -3.88 6.74 -28.18
C ILE A 79 -3.99 5.90 -29.44
N ASP A 80 -2.86 5.69 -30.09
CA ASP A 80 -2.74 4.86 -31.30
C ASP A 80 -2.27 3.45 -30.94
N GLN A 81 -2.83 2.48 -31.61
CA GLN A 81 -2.43 1.08 -31.48
C GLN A 81 -1.86 0.60 -32.81
N LEU A 82 -0.57 0.32 -32.82
CA LEU A 82 0.18 -0.02 -34.05
C LEU A 82 0.91 -1.36 -33.88
N ALA A 83 1.21 -2.03 -34.97
CA ALA A 83 2.03 -3.24 -34.95
C ALA A 83 3.47 -2.95 -34.43
N SER A 84 3.97 -1.73 -34.70
CA SER A 84 5.24 -1.23 -34.16
C SER A 84 5.19 0.29 -34.01
N CYS A 85 5.73 0.77 -32.88
CA CYS A 85 5.85 2.19 -32.59
C CYS A 85 7.26 2.76 -32.86
N LYS A 86 8.20 1.96 -33.37
CA LYS A 86 9.64 2.31 -33.41
C LYS A 86 9.97 3.59 -34.19
N ASP A 87 9.17 3.92 -35.21
CA ASP A 87 9.42 5.07 -36.10
C ASP A 87 8.58 6.30 -35.73
N GLN A 88 7.85 6.24 -34.61
CA GLN A 88 7.05 7.37 -34.16
C GLN A 88 7.93 8.43 -33.49
N VAL A 89 7.71 9.69 -33.83
CA VAL A 89 8.33 10.86 -33.21
C VAL A 89 7.28 11.70 -32.52
N ASN A 90 7.68 12.52 -31.56
CA ASN A 90 6.81 13.29 -30.67
C ASN A 90 5.73 12.41 -30.02
N ALA A 91 6.16 11.29 -29.44
CA ALA A 91 5.25 10.29 -28.92
C ALA A 91 5.73 9.68 -27.60
N VAL A 92 4.77 9.20 -26.81
CA VAL A 92 4.99 8.32 -25.66
C VAL A 92 4.77 6.87 -26.13
N LEU A 93 5.85 6.12 -26.26
CA LEU A 93 5.86 4.76 -26.81
C LEU A 93 5.84 3.74 -25.68
N LEU A 94 4.80 2.90 -25.64
CA LEU A 94 4.62 1.84 -24.65
C LEU A 94 4.80 0.48 -25.33
N VAL A 95 5.86 -0.25 -24.97
CA VAL A 95 6.29 -1.47 -25.63
C VAL A 95 6.39 -2.63 -24.64
N LEU A 96 5.73 -3.75 -24.97
CA LEU A 96 5.91 -5.01 -24.25
C LEU A 96 6.98 -5.85 -24.94
N GLU A 97 8.12 -6.03 -24.27
CA GLU A 97 9.25 -6.83 -24.75
C GLU A 97 9.95 -7.48 -23.55
N ASP A 98 10.16 -8.79 -23.60
CA ASP A 98 10.92 -9.49 -22.55
C ASP A 98 12.44 -9.31 -22.80
N ARG A 99 13.06 -8.48 -21.97
CA ARG A 99 14.51 -8.25 -21.96
C ARG A 99 15.20 -8.90 -20.77
N GLY A 100 14.54 -9.85 -20.10
CA GLY A 100 15.09 -10.59 -18.95
C GLY A 100 15.13 -9.79 -17.64
N LEU A 101 14.39 -8.67 -17.54
CA LEU A 101 14.46 -7.76 -16.37
C LEU A 101 13.49 -8.09 -15.23
N GLY A 102 12.63 -9.08 -15.39
CA GLY A 102 11.57 -9.39 -14.43
C GLY A 102 10.22 -8.72 -14.74
N ALA A 103 9.17 -9.17 -14.06
CA ALA A 103 7.80 -8.77 -14.40
C ALA A 103 7.50 -7.30 -14.08
N GLU A 104 8.05 -6.76 -13.01
CA GLU A 104 7.79 -5.38 -12.56
C GLU A 104 8.86 -4.38 -13.02
N ALA A 105 9.88 -4.86 -13.74
CA ALA A 105 10.97 -4.04 -14.24
C ALA A 105 10.62 -3.28 -15.50
N TYR A 106 11.29 -2.16 -15.74
CA TYR A 106 11.14 -1.36 -16.96
C TYR A 106 12.45 -0.66 -17.37
N GLU A 107 12.53 -0.34 -18.64
CA GLU A 107 13.46 0.62 -19.20
C GLU A 107 12.69 1.85 -19.68
N LEU A 108 13.14 3.04 -19.27
CA LEU A 108 12.58 4.33 -19.71
C LEU A 108 13.69 5.15 -20.36
N VAL A 109 13.43 5.65 -21.55
CA VAL A 109 14.30 6.59 -22.26
C VAL A 109 13.46 7.81 -22.64
N VAL A 110 13.81 8.97 -22.09
CA VAL A 110 13.33 10.26 -22.56
C VAL A 110 14.41 10.84 -23.47
N GLY A 111 14.10 10.94 -24.74
CA GLY A 111 14.97 11.51 -25.77
C GLY A 111 14.32 12.75 -26.40
N GLU A 112 15.06 13.46 -27.28
CA GLU A 112 14.57 14.67 -27.97
C GLU A 112 13.30 14.40 -28.81
N ASN A 113 13.10 13.15 -29.26
CA ASN A 113 12.01 12.76 -30.15
C ASN A 113 10.83 12.10 -29.43
N GLY A 114 10.88 11.91 -28.11
CA GLY A 114 9.78 11.27 -27.37
C GLY A 114 10.23 10.49 -26.13
N ILE A 115 9.25 9.82 -25.55
CA ILE A 115 9.38 9.00 -24.34
C ILE A 115 9.16 7.54 -24.74
N HIS A 116 10.11 6.66 -24.42
CA HIS A 116 10.04 5.23 -24.70
C HIS A 116 10.05 4.44 -23.39
N ILE A 117 9.02 3.63 -23.15
CA ILE A 117 8.93 2.72 -22.02
C ILE A 117 8.85 1.30 -22.55
N THR A 118 9.80 0.46 -22.15
CA THR A 118 9.85 -0.95 -22.50
C THR A 118 9.83 -1.79 -21.22
N ALA A 119 8.93 -2.77 -21.16
CA ALA A 119 8.84 -3.70 -20.05
C ALA A 119 8.32 -5.07 -20.51
N LYS A 120 8.52 -6.10 -19.69
CA LYS A 120 7.97 -7.44 -19.93
C LYS A 120 6.46 -7.50 -19.79
N THR A 121 5.89 -6.71 -18.86
CA THR A 121 4.47 -6.74 -18.50
C THR A 121 3.85 -5.34 -18.54
N PRO A 122 2.51 -5.23 -18.62
CA PRO A 122 1.81 -3.94 -18.48
C PRO A 122 2.12 -3.25 -17.13
N GLN A 123 2.31 -4.01 -16.04
CA GLN A 123 2.68 -3.48 -14.71
C GLN A 123 4.03 -2.74 -14.75
N GLY A 124 5.05 -3.32 -15.40
CA GLY A 124 6.33 -2.65 -15.57
C GLY A 124 6.21 -1.35 -16.39
N VAL A 125 5.39 -1.35 -17.47
CA VAL A 125 5.09 -0.13 -18.24
C VAL A 125 4.41 0.92 -17.36
N PHE A 126 3.42 0.51 -16.53
CA PHE A 126 2.74 1.40 -15.60
C PHE A 126 3.72 2.08 -14.62
N TYR A 127 4.68 1.34 -14.08
CA TYR A 127 5.71 1.90 -13.20
C TYR A 127 6.67 2.85 -13.95
N GLY A 128 6.96 2.58 -15.20
CA GLY A 128 7.67 3.54 -16.07
C GLY A 128 6.90 4.84 -16.25
N LEU A 129 5.58 4.77 -16.43
CA LEU A 129 4.70 5.94 -16.51
C LEU A 129 4.64 6.72 -15.20
N GLN A 130 4.69 6.04 -14.02
CA GLN A 130 4.78 6.73 -12.74
C GLN A 130 6.11 7.49 -12.60
N SER A 131 7.20 6.98 -13.16
CA SER A 131 8.47 7.72 -13.22
C SER A 131 8.38 8.94 -14.12
N VAL A 132 7.73 8.84 -15.29
CA VAL A 132 7.45 10.00 -16.16
C VAL A 132 6.59 11.03 -15.44
N ARG A 133 5.52 10.60 -14.73
CA ARG A 133 4.66 11.46 -13.91
C ARG A 133 5.47 12.28 -12.92
N GLN A 134 6.44 11.66 -12.24
CA GLN A 134 7.29 12.35 -11.26
C GLN A 134 8.38 13.22 -11.89
N LEU A 135 8.76 12.98 -13.14
CA LEU A 135 9.67 13.86 -13.91
C LEU A 135 8.97 15.11 -14.45
N LEU A 136 7.63 15.09 -14.58
CA LEU A 136 6.82 16.25 -14.95
C LEU A 136 6.71 17.23 -13.76
N PRO A 137 6.41 18.51 -14.02
CA PRO A 137 6.19 19.49 -12.96
C PRO A 137 5.13 19.06 -11.95
N PRO A 138 5.23 19.43 -10.66
CA PRO A 138 4.25 19.07 -9.62
C PRO A 138 2.81 19.44 -9.99
N GLN A 139 2.59 20.47 -10.77
CA GLN A 139 1.28 20.93 -11.23
C GLN A 139 0.55 19.90 -12.12
N VAL A 140 1.23 18.88 -12.61
CA VAL A 140 0.58 17.75 -13.32
C VAL A 140 -0.43 17.01 -12.42
N GLU A 141 -0.26 17.11 -11.10
CA GLU A 141 -1.16 16.51 -10.11
C GLU A 141 -2.47 17.30 -9.91
N SER A 142 -2.61 18.48 -10.54
CA SER A 142 -3.79 19.32 -10.34
C SER A 142 -5.08 18.66 -10.82
N SER A 143 -6.12 18.71 -9.98
CA SER A 143 -7.47 18.30 -10.36
C SER A 143 -8.19 19.29 -11.26
N GLU A 144 -7.62 20.47 -11.46
CA GLU A 144 -8.13 21.56 -12.30
C GLU A 144 -7.07 21.92 -13.35
N GLN A 145 -7.51 22.43 -14.49
CA GLN A 145 -6.61 22.85 -15.56
C GLN A 145 -5.77 24.05 -15.09
N VAL A 146 -4.46 23.95 -15.27
CA VAL A 146 -3.48 25.02 -14.95
C VAL A 146 -3.11 25.73 -16.26
N GLU A 147 -3.44 27.00 -16.35
CA GLU A 147 -3.16 27.82 -17.55
C GLU A 147 -1.63 27.96 -17.75
N GLY A 148 -1.18 27.70 -18.99
CA GLY A 148 0.23 27.83 -19.34
C GLY A 148 1.15 26.74 -18.77
N LEU A 149 0.60 25.61 -18.27
CA LEU A 149 1.40 24.50 -17.77
C LEU A 149 2.29 23.92 -18.88
N GLU A 150 3.59 24.06 -18.72
CA GLU A 150 4.60 23.45 -19.60
C GLU A 150 4.91 22.03 -19.09
N LEU A 151 4.65 21.02 -19.94
CA LEU A 151 4.89 19.61 -19.62
C LEU A 151 6.27 19.16 -20.12
N ALA A 152 7.32 19.79 -19.59
CA ALA A 152 8.71 19.48 -19.92
C ALA A 152 9.24 18.32 -19.08
N VAL A 153 9.77 17.29 -19.72
CA VAL A 153 10.37 16.11 -19.11
C VAL A 153 11.87 16.12 -19.37
N PRO A 154 12.73 16.08 -18.34
CA PRO A 154 14.19 16.01 -18.52
C PRO A 154 14.60 14.79 -19.35
N LEU A 155 15.66 14.93 -20.19
CA LEU A 155 16.19 13.79 -20.95
C LEU A 155 16.91 12.84 -20.00
N VAL A 156 16.40 11.60 -19.91
CA VAL A 156 16.93 10.58 -18.99
C VAL A 156 16.97 9.20 -19.62
N GLN A 157 17.81 8.34 -19.04
CA GLN A 157 17.76 6.89 -19.24
C GLN A 157 17.65 6.23 -17.88
N ILE A 158 16.62 5.39 -17.69
CA ILE A 158 16.34 4.67 -16.46
C ILE A 158 16.27 3.18 -16.77
N LYS A 159 16.94 2.35 -15.95
CA LYS A 159 16.69 0.92 -15.81
C LYS A 159 16.31 0.65 -14.38
N ASP A 160 15.15 0.05 -14.19
CA ASP A 160 14.56 -0.02 -12.87
C ASP A 160 13.81 -1.33 -12.61
N ARG A 161 13.80 -1.76 -11.37
CA ARG A 161 13.10 -2.91 -10.85
C ARG A 161 12.93 -2.78 -9.34
N PRO A 162 11.90 -3.40 -8.74
CA PRO A 162 11.79 -3.41 -7.29
C PRO A 162 12.82 -4.34 -6.63
N ARG A 163 13.22 -3.99 -5.41
CA ARG A 163 13.99 -4.84 -4.49
C ARG A 163 13.14 -5.98 -3.96
N TYR A 164 11.88 -5.69 -3.58
CA TYR A 164 10.93 -6.63 -3.00
C TYR A 164 9.65 -6.74 -3.84
N THR A 165 9.06 -7.93 -3.84
CA THR A 165 7.81 -8.22 -4.54
C THR A 165 6.56 -7.76 -3.77
N TRP A 166 6.65 -7.62 -2.45
CA TRP A 166 5.59 -7.09 -1.60
C TRP A 166 5.94 -5.68 -1.09
N ARG A 167 5.12 -4.70 -1.46
CA ARG A 167 5.26 -3.30 -1.05
C ARG A 167 3.89 -2.81 -0.60
N GLY A 168 3.59 -3.01 0.70
CA GLY A 168 2.25 -2.94 1.24
C GLY A 168 1.97 -1.72 2.10
N LEU A 169 0.68 -1.37 2.16
CA LEU A 169 0.12 -0.49 3.18
C LEU A 169 -1.18 -1.11 3.69
N MET A 170 -1.29 -1.30 5.01
CA MET A 170 -2.52 -1.70 5.67
C MET A 170 -3.26 -0.45 6.17
N LEU A 171 -4.59 -0.44 5.97
CA LEU A 171 -5.51 0.54 6.53
C LEU A 171 -6.56 -0.14 7.40
N ASP A 172 -6.65 0.28 8.66
CA ASP A 172 -7.72 -0.11 9.58
C ASP A 172 -8.94 0.80 9.38
N GLU A 173 -10.00 0.22 8.87
CA GLU A 173 -11.31 0.87 8.75
C GLU A 173 -12.35 0.35 9.74
N SER A 174 -11.97 -0.61 10.58
CA SER A 174 -12.84 -1.10 11.64
C SER A 174 -12.94 -0.11 12.77
N ARG A 175 -11.79 0.39 13.29
CA ARG A 175 -11.80 1.32 14.42
C ARG A 175 -12.41 2.67 14.03
N HIS A 176 -12.05 3.20 12.85
CA HIS A 176 -12.71 4.37 12.24
C HIS A 176 -12.89 4.15 10.74
N PHE A 177 -14.04 4.53 10.20
CA PHE A 177 -14.42 4.32 8.81
C PHE A 177 -14.18 5.58 7.97
N PHE A 178 -13.31 5.51 6.97
CA PHE A 178 -12.92 6.66 6.12
C PHE A 178 -13.69 6.68 4.79
N GLY A 179 -14.09 5.53 4.30
CA GLY A 179 -14.98 5.35 3.15
C GLY A 179 -14.29 5.39 1.79
N LYS A 180 -15.04 4.96 0.77
CA LYS A 180 -14.60 4.69 -0.59
C LYS A 180 -13.76 5.80 -1.25
N ALA A 181 -14.16 7.05 -1.07
CA ALA A 181 -13.46 8.18 -1.69
C ALA A 181 -12.03 8.34 -1.14
N TYR A 182 -11.86 8.13 0.17
CA TYR A 182 -10.54 8.19 0.78
C TYR A 182 -9.66 6.99 0.37
N VAL A 183 -10.22 5.78 0.36
CA VAL A 183 -9.49 4.58 -0.09
C VAL A 183 -8.97 4.76 -1.51
N LYS A 184 -9.78 5.30 -2.43
CA LYS A 184 -9.32 5.59 -3.79
C LYS A 184 -8.20 6.65 -3.84
N LYS A 185 -8.30 7.71 -3.02
CA LYS A 185 -7.22 8.70 -2.87
C LYS A 185 -5.91 8.04 -2.40
N LEU A 186 -6.00 7.14 -1.42
CA LEU A 186 -4.84 6.42 -0.89
C LEU A 186 -4.23 5.48 -1.94
N LEU A 187 -5.05 4.72 -2.67
CA LEU A 187 -4.62 3.85 -3.76
C LEU A 187 -3.91 4.64 -4.88
N GLU A 188 -4.34 5.87 -5.16
CA GLU A 188 -3.67 6.75 -6.13
C GLU A 188 -2.25 7.11 -5.67
N GLN A 189 -2.06 7.43 -4.38
CA GLN A 189 -0.74 7.73 -3.84
C GLN A 189 0.15 6.48 -3.77
N MET A 190 -0.41 5.33 -3.43
CA MET A 190 0.29 4.06 -3.48
C MET A 190 0.79 3.75 -4.90
N ALA A 191 -0.05 3.98 -5.91
CA ALA A 191 0.31 3.79 -7.31
C ALA A 191 1.46 4.72 -7.75
N ALA A 192 1.38 6.01 -7.42
CA ALA A 192 2.43 7.00 -7.71
C ALA A 192 3.78 6.61 -7.11
N LEU A 193 3.77 5.89 -5.98
CA LEU A 193 4.94 5.39 -5.26
C LEU A 193 5.29 3.92 -5.62
N LYS A 194 4.68 3.33 -6.64
CA LYS A 194 4.91 1.95 -7.10
C LYS A 194 4.67 0.88 -6.04
N MET A 195 3.79 1.14 -5.07
CA MET A 195 3.33 0.14 -4.11
C MET A 195 2.28 -0.76 -4.77
N ASN A 196 2.19 -2.04 -4.34
CA ASN A 196 1.40 -3.03 -5.06
C ASN A 196 0.45 -3.87 -4.19
N VAL A 197 0.43 -3.70 -2.87
CA VAL A 197 -0.49 -4.41 -1.98
C VAL A 197 -1.19 -3.44 -1.04
N PHE A 198 -2.52 -3.38 -1.13
CA PHE A 198 -3.38 -2.69 -0.17
C PHE A 198 -3.99 -3.73 0.76
N HIS A 199 -3.52 -3.78 2.00
CA HIS A 199 -4.06 -4.65 3.03
C HIS A 199 -5.22 -3.92 3.73
N TRP A 200 -6.42 -4.46 3.61
CA TRP A 200 -7.65 -3.81 4.04
C TRP A 200 -8.19 -4.51 5.28
N HIS A 201 -7.96 -3.92 6.45
CA HIS A 201 -8.44 -4.42 7.73
C HIS A 201 -9.89 -3.99 7.95
N LEU A 202 -10.82 -4.90 7.59
CA LEU A 202 -12.25 -4.63 7.46
C LEU A 202 -13.07 -4.99 8.69
N THR A 203 -12.52 -5.79 9.62
CA THR A 203 -13.26 -6.32 10.75
C THR A 203 -12.43 -6.33 12.01
N ASP A 204 -13.02 -5.86 13.12
CA ASP A 204 -12.41 -5.87 14.44
C ASP A 204 -13.51 -5.61 15.52
N ALA A 205 -13.12 -5.55 16.78
CA ALA A 205 -14.03 -5.36 17.92
C ALA A 205 -14.99 -4.16 17.77
N PRO A 206 -14.58 -2.94 17.32
CA PRO A 206 -15.51 -1.82 17.20
C PRO A 206 -16.49 -1.92 16.05
N GLY A 207 -16.11 -2.55 14.93
CA GLY A 207 -16.97 -2.52 13.75
C GLY A 207 -16.64 -3.57 12.70
N TRP A 208 -17.69 -4.04 12.04
CA TRP A 208 -17.65 -4.90 10.86
C TRP A 208 -17.96 -4.08 9.60
N ARG A 209 -17.07 -4.04 8.62
CA ARG A 209 -17.16 -3.12 7.47
C ARG A 209 -17.40 -3.79 6.12
N LEU A 210 -17.57 -5.10 6.08
CA LEU A 210 -17.79 -5.88 4.86
C LEU A 210 -19.22 -6.37 4.77
N GLU A 211 -19.95 -6.09 3.67
CA GLU A 211 -21.25 -6.70 3.41
C GLU A 211 -21.11 -8.18 3.09
N VAL A 212 -21.72 -9.04 3.92
CA VAL A 212 -21.90 -10.47 3.70
C VAL A 212 -23.39 -10.74 3.55
N LYS A 213 -23.82 -11.11 2.36
CA LYS A 213 -25.28 -11.21 2.03
C LYS A 213 -25.97 -12.31 2.81
N LYS A 214 -25.27 -13.40 3.07
CA LYS A 214 -25.79 -14.50 3.88
C LYS A 214 -26.03 -14.09 5.34
N TYR A 215 -25.26 -13.12 5.83
CA TYR A 215 -25.27 -12.68 7.23
C TYR A 215 -25.48 -11.15 7.36
N PRO A 216 -26.67 -10.63 7.02
CA PRO A 216 -26.90 -9.18 6.91
C PRO A 216 -26.79 -8.41 8.24
N LYS A 217 -26.91 -9.08 9.40
CA LYS A 217 -26.71 -8.44 10.70
C LYS A 217 -25.26 -8.03 10.94
N LEU A 218 -24.28 -8.62 10.22
CA LEU A 218 -22.89 -8.19 10.30
C LEU A 218 -22.71 -6.71 10.00
N THR A 219 -23.43 -6.19 9.01
CA THR A 219 -23.39 -4.77 8.67
C THR A 219 -24.42 -3.95 9.43
N THR A 220 -25.67 -4.45 9.61
CA THR A 220 -26.75 -3.67 10.23
C THR A 220 -26.61 -3.57 11.76
N ILE A 221 -25.96 -4.52 12.40
CA ILE A 221 -25.66 -4.54 13.85
C ILE A 221 -24.16 -4.43 14.08
N GLY A 222 -23.36 -5.31 13.46
CA GLY A 222 -21.90 -5.30 13.60
C GLY A 222 -21.24 -4.05 13.06
N GLY A 223 -21.82 -3.42 12.03
CA GLY A 223 -21.34 -2.16 11.45
C GLY A 223 -21.60 -0.90 12.28
N VAL A 224 -22.45 -0.99 13.31
CA VAL A 224 -22.80 0.15 14.20
C VAL A 224 -21.62 0.46 15.13
N GLY A 225 -21.32 1.74 15.28
CA GLY A 225 -20.28 2.24 16.17
C GLY A 225 -18.90 2.28 15.55
N ASN A 226 -18.01 2.93 16.28
CA ASN A 226 -16.59 3.01 16.03
C ASN A 226 -15.83 3.10 17.37
N LYS A 227 -14.51 3.23 17.34
CA LYS A 227 -13.66 3.28 18.53
C LYS A 227 -13.98 4.47 19.45
N SER A 228 -14.38 5.59 18.89
CA SER A 228 -14.64 6.85 19.62
C SER A 228 -16.10 7.04 19.99
N ASP A 229 -17.03 6.48 19.21
CA ASP A 229 -18.48 6.56 19.40
C ASP A 229 -19.12 5.19 19.15
N PRO A 230 -19.43 4.43 20.22
CA PRO A 230 -20.09 3.13 20.09
C PRO A 230 -21.52 3.20 19.51
N SER A 231 -22.11 4.40 19.45
CA SER A 231 -23.46 4.65 18.92
C SER A 231 -23.48 5.24 17.50
N ALA A 232 -22.32 5.45 16.90
CA ALA A 232 -22.22 5.99 15.54
C ALA A 232 -23.05 5.13 14.56
N PRO A 233 -23.71 5.74 13.56
CA PRO A 233 -24.47 5.01 12.56
C PRO A 233 -23.65 3.90 11.90
N ALA A 234 -24.31 2.83 11.47
CA ALA A 234 -23.67 1.74 10.76
C ALA A 234 -22.93 2.26 9.52
N ALA A 235 -21.65 1.91 9.42
CA ALA A 235 -20.80 2.27 8.29
C ALA A 235 -20.08 1.00 7.78
N PHE A 236 -20.21 0.74 6.49
CA PHE A 236 -19.67 -0.45 5.84
C PHE A 236 -19.56 -0.25 4.33
N TYR A 237 -18.87 -1.15 3.66
CA TYR A 237 -18.79 -1.26 2.21
C TYR A 237 -19.82 -2.29 1.72
N THR A 238 -20.65 -1.88 0.77
CA THR A 238 -21.45 -2.83 -0.02
C THR A 238 -20.52 -3.66 -0.92
N GLN A 239 -20.97 -4.84 -1.35
CA GLN A 239 -20.20 -5.63 -2.30
C GLN A 239 -19.92 -4.87 -3.61
N ASP A 240 -20.81 -3.96 -4.02
CA ASP A 240 -20.61 -3.12 -5.20
C ASP A 240 -19.54 -2.05 -4.96
N ASP A 241 -19.47 -1.44 -3.76
CA ASP A 241 -18.38 -0.54 -3.37
C ASP A 241 -17.03 -1.26 -3.40
N ILE A 242 -16.99 -2.51 -2.90
CA ILE A 242 -15.77 -3.34 -2.90
C ILE A 242 -15.34 -3.66 -4.33
N ARG A 243 -16.27 -4.08 -5.21
CA ARG A 243 -15.94 -4.33 -6.64
C ARG A 243 -15.40 -3.08 -7.33
N GLU A 244 -15.97 -1.91 -7.03
CA GLU A 244 -15.52 -0.63 -7.58
C GLU A 244 -14.09 -0.29 -7.10
N ILE A 245 -13.78 -0.49 -5.81
CA ILE A 245 -12.45 -0.26 -5.24
C ILE A 245 -11.43 -1.24 -5.83
N ILE A 246 -11.79 -2.52 -5.92
CA ILE A 246 -10.92 -3.55 -6.50
C ILE A 246 -10.60 -3.25 -7.98
N ALA A 247 -11.62 -2.87 -8.76
CA ALA A 247 -11.41 -2.49 -10.16
C ALA A 247 -10.50 -1.25 -10.29
N TYR A 248 -10.66 -0.27 -9.38
CA TYR A 248 -9.82 0.93 -9.31
C TYR A 248 -8.36 0.59 -8.94
N ALA A 249 -8.16 -0.30 -7.97
CA ALA A 249 -6.85 -0.80 -7.57
C ALA A 249 -6.16 -1.59 -8.69
N ALA A 250 -6.91 -2.48 -9.36
CA ALA A 250 -6.40 -3.30 -10.46
C ALA A 250 -5.88 -2.46 -11.64
N GLN A 251 -6.55 -1.35 -11.99
CA GLN A 251 -6.07 -0.39 -12.99
C GLN A 251 -4.72 0.26 -12.60
N ARG A 252 -4.35 0.18 -11.34
CA ARG A 252 -3.09 0.72 -10.75
C ARG A 252 -2.11 -0.38 -10.37
N HIS A 253 -2.39 -1.61 -10.80
CA HIS A 253 -1.60 -2.81 -10.48
C HIS A 253 -1.41 -3.03 -8.97
N ILE A 254 -2.42 -2.66 -8.17
CA ILE A 254 -2.47 -2.88 -6.72
C ILE A 254 -3.42 -4.04 -6.44
N GLN A 255 -2.93 -5.05 -5.72
CA GLN A 255 -3.75 -6.14 -5.20
C GLN A 255 -4.34 -5.75 -3.86
N VAL A 256 -5.62 -6.11 -3.64
CA VAL A 256 -6.33 -5.82 -2.40
C VAL A 256 -6.39 -7.09 -1.57
N LEU A 257 -5.72 -7.09 -0.42
CA LEU A 257 -5.73 -8.18 0.57
C LEU A 257 -6.80 -7.88 1.62
N PRO A 258 -7.93 -8.62 1.67
CA PRO A 258 -8.91 -8.45 2.75
C PRO A 258 -8.43 -9.12 4.03
N GLU A 259 -8.68 -8.49 5.17
CA GLU A 259 -8.53 -9.10 6.48
C GLU A 259 -9.89 -9.28 7.16
N ILE A 260 -10.19 -10.52 7.56
CA ILE A 260 -11.35 -10.94 8.34
C ILE A 260 -10.81 -11.58 9.62
N ASP A 261 -10.71 -10.78 10.67
CA ASP A 261 -10.00 -11.14 11.88
C ASP A 261 -10.73 -12.21 12.71
N MET A 262 -10.00 -13.28 13.06
CA MET A 262 -10.46 -14.42 13.85
C MET A 262 -9.26 -15.19 14.47
N PRO A 263 -9.43 -15.91 15.58
CA PRO A 263 -10.62 -16.02 16.39
C PRO A 263 -10.80 -14.85 17.36
N GLY A 264 -9.79 -13.99 17.52
CA GLY A 264 -9.84 -12.75 18.32
C GLY A 264 -10.57 -11.63 17.58
N HIS A 265 -10.63 -10.44 18.21
CA HIS A 265 -11.17 -9.20 17.62
C HIS A 265 -12.63 -9.31 17.09
N ALA A 266 -13.38 -10.34 17.52
CA ALA A 266 -14.67 -10.74 16.97
C ALA A 266 -15.89 -10.01 17.60
N THR A 267 -15.70 -9.04 18.49
CA THR A 267 -16.81 -8.42 19.25
C THR A 267 -17.93 -7.89 18.35
N ALA A 268 -17.61 -7.23 17.22
CA ALA A 268 -18.63 -6.72 16.31
C ALA A 268 -19.44 -7.84 15.64
N ALA A 269 -18.77 -8.92 15.23
CA ALA A 269 -19.42 -10.10 14.65
C ALA A 269 -20.28 -10.84 15.68
N ASN A 270 -19.75 -11.04 16.89
CA ASN A 270 -20.48 -11.71 17.98
C ASN A 270 -21.66 -10.87 18.49
N ARG A 271 -21.57 -9.55 18.44
CA ARG A 271 -22.74 -8.67 18.71
C ARG A 271 -23.85 -8.90 17.69
N ALA A 272 -23.52 -9.19 16.44
CA ALA A 272 -24.48 -9.46 15.38
C ALA A 272 -25.06 -10.89 15.44
N TYR A 273 -24.23 -11.86 15.80
CA TYR A 273 -24.54 -13.29 15.86
C TYR A 273 -23.96 -13.91 17.15
N PRO A 274 -24.60 -13.65 18.30
CA PRO A 274 -24.05 -14.03 19.62
C PRO A 274 -23.93 -15.55 19.84
N GLU A 275 -24.61 -16.35 19.03
CA GLU A 275 -24.52 -17.80 19.05
C GLU A 275 -23.14 -18.34 18.70
N HIS A 276 -22.27 -17.52 18.07
CA HIS A 276 -20.90 -17.88 17.71
C HIS A 276 -19.84 -17.33 18.69
N SER A 277 -20.28 -16.62 19.74
CA SER A 277 -19.36 -16.04 20.73
C SER A 277 -18.69 -17.11 21.58
N GLY A 278 -17.36 -17.01 21.70
CA GLY A 278 -16.52 -17.72 22.66
C GLY A 278 -16.27 -16.92 23.94
N GLY A 279 -16.98 -15.78 24.10
CA GLY A 279 -16.82 -14.92 25.26
C GLY A 279 -15.64 -13.96 25.16
N GLY A 280 -15.24 -13.46 26.32
CA GLY A 280 -14.20 -12.44 26.43
C GLY A 280 -13.87 -12.13 27.89
N ASN A 281 -13.73 -10.85 28.21
CA ASN A 281 -13.61 -10.36 29.59
C ASN A 281 -14.27 -8.97 29.73
N GLU A 282 -14.25 -8.37 30.92
CA GLU A 282 -14.87 -7.06 31.17
C GLU A 282 -14.35 -5.93 30.24
N LYS A 283 -13.08 -5.98 29.84
CA LYS A 283 -12.47 -4.97 28.95
C LYS A 283 -12.69 -5.28 27.48
N ARG A 284 -12.89 -6.54 27.14
CA ARG A 284 -13.06 -7.07 25.76
C ARG A 284 -14.21 -8.09 25.77
N PRO A 285 -15.47 -7.64 25.89
CA PRO A 285 -16.64 -8.54 25.89
C PRO A 285 -16.81 -9.18 24.52
N ASP A 286 -17.21 -10.46 24.48
CA ASP A 286 -17.47 -11.22 23.26
C ASP A 286 -16.32 -11.14 22.22
N PHE A 287 -15.09 -11.10 22.73
CA PHE A 287 -13.90 -10.81 21.92
C PHE A 287 -13.50 -11.95 20.99
N THR A 288 -13.85 -13.19 21.36
CA THR A 288 -13.44 -14.37 20.59
C THR A 288 -14.62 -15.13 20.03
N PHE A 289 -14.42 -15.81 18.89
CA PHE A 289 -15.32 -16.85 18.43
C PHE A 289 -15.23 -18.12 19.28
N ASN A 290 -16.30 -18.94 19.31
CA ASN A 290 -16.31 -20.22 20.01
C ASN A 290 -15.64 -21.31 19.18
N PRO A 291 -14.43 -21.78 19.55
CA PRO A 291 -13.68 -22.78 18.79
C PRO A 291 -14.19 -24.22 18.98
N GLY A 292 -15.09 -24.47 19.95
CA GLY A 292 -15.66 -25.78 20.19
C GLY A 292 -16.93 -26.11 19.40
N ARG A 293 -17.40 -25.19 18.54
CA ARG A 293 -18.70 -25.28 17.90
C ARG A 293 -18.58 -25.39 16.39
N GLU A 294 -19.02 -26.46 15.78
CA GLU A 294 -18.96 -26.67 14.31
C GLU A 294 -19.76 -25.64 13.52
N GLU A 295 -20.87 -25.13 14.05
CA GLU A 295 -21.65 -24.07 13.44
C GLU A 295 -20.85 -22.75 13.33
N THR A 296 -19.89 -22.52 14.24
CA THR A 296 -18.99 -21.36 14.14
C THR A 296 -18.05 -21.49 12.94
N TYR A 297 -17.48 -22.66 12.71
CA TYR A 297 -16.65 -22.91 11.52
C TYR A 297 -17.45 -22.80 10.23
N SER A 298 -18.67 -23.35 10.19
CA SER A 298 -19.56 -23.22 9.04
C SER A 298 -19.91 -21.77 8.75
N TYR A 299 -20.19 -20.98 9.79
CA TYR A 299 -20.45 -19.54 9.70
C TYR A 299 -19.24 -18.78 9.13
N LEU A 300 -18.05 -19.06 9.63
CA LEU A 300 -16.81 -18.40 9.16
C LEU A 300 -16.44 -18.86 7.75
N ALA A 301 -16.64 -20.12 7.40
CA ALA A 301 -16.43 -20.63 6.05
C ALA A 301 -17.32 -19.93 5.02
N ASP A 302 -18.61 -19.72 5.34
CA ASP A 302 -19.53 -18.97 4.49
C ASP A 302 -19.07 -17.51 4.26
N ILE A 303 -18.55 -16.85 5.30
CA ILE A 303 -18.00 -15.49 5.22
C ILE A 303 -16.76 -15.47 4.32
N LEU A 304 -15.86 -16.43 4.51
CA LEU A 304 -14.64 -16.56 3.71
C LEU A 304 -14.96 -16.88 2.24
N GLU A 305 -15.99 -17.69 1.96
CA GLU A 305 -16.45 -18.00 0.59
C GLU A 305 -16.93 -16.74 -0.13
N GLU A 306 -17.81 -15.92 0.51
CA GLU A 306 -18.25 -14.64 -0.08
C GLU A 306 -17.07 -13.66 -0.24
N THR A 307 -16.15 -13.62 0.72
CA THR A 307 -14.93 -12.80 0.64
C THR A 307 -14.04 -13.24 -0.53
N ALA A 308 -13.77 -14.53 -0.66
CA ALA A 308 -12.94 -15.08 -1.75
C ALA A 308 -13.53 -14.79 -3.13
N ALA A 309 -14.86 -14.83 -3.25
CA ALA A 309 -15.57 -14.50 -4.49
C ALA A 309 -15.49 -13.00 -4.86
N LEU A 310 -15.36 -12.11 -3.88
CA LEU A 310 -15.23 -10.66 -4.10
C LEU A 310 -13.80 -10.23 -4.40
N PHE A 311 -12.81 -10.82 -3.73
CA PHE A 311 -11.41 -10.40 -3.79
C PHE A 311 -10.60 -11.34 -4.69
N PRO A 312 -10.16 -10.88 -5.89
CA PRO A 312 -9.41 -11.72 -6.83
C PRO A 312 -7.96 -11.98 -6.41
N ALA A 313 -7.42 -11.23 -5.44
CA ALA A 313 -6.09 -11.48 -4.91
C ALA A 313 -5.93 -12.94 -4.46
N PRO A 314 -4.73 -13.54 -4.61
CA PRO A 314 -4.53 -14.95 -4.30
C PRO A 314 -4.45 -15.23 -2.78
N TRP A 315 -4.77 -14.25 -1.95
CA TRP A 315 -4.63 -14.31 -0.49
C TRP A 315 -5.88 -13.84 0.25
N ILE A 316 -6.08 -14.37 1.47
CA ILE A 316 -6.97 -13.84 2.50
C ILE A 316 -6.18 -13.79 3.81
N HIS A 317 -6.25 -12.65 4.49
CA HIS A 317 -5.72 -12.50 5.84
C HIS A 317 -6.82 -12.79 6.85
N TYR A 318 -6.55 -13.70 7.81
CA TYR A 318 -7.54 -14.05 8.82
C TYR A 318 -7.20 -13.55 10.24
N GLY A 319 -6.19 -12.70 10.40
CA GLY A 319 -5.74 -12.19 11.70
C GLY A 319 -4.90 -13.19 12.46
N GLY A 320 -5.43 -13.75 13.54
CA GLY A 320 -4.77 -14.74 14.41
C GLY A 320 -4.02 -14.14 15.59
N ASP A 321 -4.09 -12.81 15.76
CA ASP A 321 -3.37 -12.07 16.79
C ASP A 321 -4.14 -11.92 18.11
N GLU A 322 -3.42 -11.67 19.16
CA GLU A 322 -3.86 -11.21 20.49
C GLU A 322 -4.98 -12.04 21.17
N VAL A 323 -5.25 -13.26 20.73
CA VAL A 323 -6.33 -14.13 21.22
C VAL A 323 -6.27 -14.33 22.74
N HIS A 324 -5.04 -14.48 23.27
CA HIS A 324 -4.77 -14.70 24.68
C HIS A 324 -5.22 -13.56 25.61
N PHE A 325 -5.50 -12.38 25.07
CA PHE A 325 -5.98 -11.26 25.87
C PHE A 325 -7.40 -11.45 26.43
N ALA A 326 -8.21 -12.33 25.81
CA ALA A 326 -9.60 -12.49 26.22
C ALA A 326 -10.21 -13.87 25.93
N ASN A 327 -9.40 -14.92 25.81
CA ASN A 327 -9.89 -16.29 25.57
C ASN A 327 -10.04 -17.12 26.86
N SER A 328 -9.83 -16.54 28.04
CA SER A 328 -9.86 -17.30 29.29
C SER A 328 -11.19 -18.00 29.59
N GLN A 329 -12.31 -17.50 29.08
CA GLN A 329 -13.62 -18.13 29.22
C GLN A 329 -13.77 -19.43 28.41
N TRP A 330 -12.93 -19.68 27.42
CA TRP A 330 -12.98 -20.92 26.64
C TRP A 330 -12.91 -22.16 27.50
N ILE A 331 -12.11 -22.11 28.59
CA ILE A 331 -11.96 -23.26 29.51
C ILE A 331 -13.28 -23.67 30.20
N ASP A 332 -14.26 -22.76 30.29
CA ASP A 332 -15.54 -23.01 30.94
C ASP A 332 -16.64 -23.44 29.97
N ILE A 333 -16.44 -23.25 28.66
CA ILE A 333 -17.40 -23.59 27.61
C ILE A 333 -17.44 -25.12 27.41
N PRO A 334 -18.63 -25.77 27.55
CA PRO A 334 -18.74 -27.22 27.44
C PRO A 334 -18.23 -27.79 26.10
N GLU A 335 -18.51 -27.10 25.00
CA GLU A 335 -18.09 -27.52 23.65
C GLU A 335 -16.57 -27.42 23.49
N VAL A 336 -15.92 -26.42 24.10
CA VAL A 336 -14.45 -26.32 24.10
C VAL A 336 -13.82 -27.42 24.95
N LYS A 337 -14.42 -27.77 26.11
CA LYS A 337 -13.96 -28.91 26.90
C LYS A 337 -14.07 -30.24 26.13
N ALA A 338 -15.16 -30.42 25.40
CA ALA A 338 -15.34 -31.59 24.55
C ALA A 338 -14.27 -31.62 23.43
N LEU A 339 -14.07 -30.50 22.73
CA LEU A 339 -13.03 -30.35 21.72
C LEU A 339 -11.63 -30.70 22.24
N MET A 340 -11.29 -30.18 23.44
CA MET A 340 -9.99 -30.46 24.08
C MET A 340 -9.83 -31.97 24.38
N ALA A 341 -10.87 -32.59 24.90
CA ALA A 341 -10.84 -34.03 25.22
C ALA A 341 -10.76 -34.90 23.95
N GLU A 342 -11.49 -34.56 22.90
CA GLU A 342 -11.53 -35.32 21.64
C GLU A 342 -10.23 -35.24 20.84
N ASN A 343 -9.52 -34.10 20.94
CA ASN A 343 -8.30 -33.83 20.18
C ASN A 343 -7.02 -33.84 21.03
N ASP A 344 -7.11 -34.29 22.29
CA ASP A 344 -5.99 -34.32 23.27
C ASP A 344 -5.27 -32.97 23.45
N LEU A 345 -6.03 -31.85 23.39
CA LEU A 345 -5.49 -30.49 23.55
C LEU A 345 -5.31 -30.18 25.05
N GLN A 346 -4.11 -29.76 25.43
CA GLN A 346 -3.70 -29.65 26.82
C GLN A 346 -4.00 -28.27 27.44
N ASP A 347 -4.05 -27.23 26.61
CA ASP A 347 -4.27 -25.85 27.04
C ASP A 347 -5.01 -25.01 25.98
N LEU A 348 -5.32 -23.76 26.33
CA LEU A 348 -6.04 -22.84 25.44
C LEU A 348 -5.21 -22.38 24.25
N LYS A 349 -3.88 -22.46 24.31
CA LYS A 349 -3.02 -22.15 23.17
C LYS A 349 -3.11 -23.24 22.10
N GLU A 350 -3.22 -24.50 22.51
CA GLU A 350 -3.45 -25.61 21.59
C GLU A 350 -4.85 -25.55 20.96
N VAL A 351 -5.86 -25.07 21.70
CA VAL A 351 -7.20 -24.79 21.14
C VAL A 351 -7.13 -23.67 20.09
N GLU A 352 -6.40 -22.60 20.35
CA GLU A 352 -6.15 -21.53 19.37
C GLU A 352 -5.44 -22.08 18.12
N HIS A 353 -4.41 -22.90 18.31
CA HIS A 353 -3.69 -23.55 17.21
C HIS A 353 -4.60 -24.47 16.38
N TYR A 354 -5.50 -25.20 17.03
CA TYR A 354 -6.51 -26.02 16.36
C TYR A 354 -7.42 -25.17 15.47
N PHE A 355 -7.93 -24.05 16.03
CA PHE A 355 -8.77 -23.11 15.27
C PHE A 355 -8.02 -22.55 14.06
N ASN A 356 -6.79 -22.11 14.26
CA ASN A 356 -5.95 -21.50 13.21
C ASN A 356 -5.70 -22.48 12.05
N ARG A 357 -5.40 -23.75 12.35
CA ARG A 357 -5.25 -24.79 11.30
C ARG A 357 -6.53 -24.97 10.51
N ARG A 358 -7.68 -25.10 11.20
CA ARG A 358 -8.97 -25.28 10.53
C ARG A 358 -9.31 -24.13 9.58
N MET A 359 -9.09 -22.90 10.02
CA MET A 359 -9.38 -21.75 9.17
C MET A 359 -8.39 -21.58 8.01
N ALA A 360 -7.12 -21.94 8.22
CA ALA A 360 -6.14 -21.98 7.14
C ALA A 360 -6.51 -23.05 6.08
N ASP A 361 -7.00 -24.22 6.51
CA ASP A 361 -7.50 -25.27 5.61
C ASP A 361 -8.74 -24.79 4.82
N GLU A 362 -9.67 -24.07 5.45
CA GLU A 362 -10.82 -23.48 4.75
C GLU A 362 -10.39 -22.48 3.68
N ILE A 363 -9.41 -21.62 3.97
CA ILE A 363 -8.86 -20.67 2.99
C ILE A 363 -8.19 -21.41 1.82
N ASP A 364 -7.45 -22.49 2.10
CA ASP A 364 -6.83 -23.32 1.06
C ASP A 364 -7.88 -24.02 0.17
N HIS A 365 -8.97 -24.53 0.76
CA HIS A 365 -10.10 -25.11 0.01
C HIS A 365 -10.74 -24.10 -0.97
N LEU A 366 -10.69 -22.80 -0.67
CA LEU A 366 -11.12 -21.73 -1.56
C LEU A 366 -10.09 -21.37 -2.65
N GLY A 367 -8.95 -22.08 -2.70
CA GLY A 367 -7.87 -21.84 -3.66
C GLY A 367 -7.07 -20.57 -3.36
N LYS A 368 -7.07 -20.10 -2.11
CA LYS A 368 -6.32 -18.94 -1.64
C LYS A 368 -5.19 -19.35 -0.72
N LYS A 369 -4.10 -18.56 -0.68
CA LYS A 369 -3.11 -18.67 0.40
C LYS A 369 -3.59 -17.91 1.63
N THR A 370 -3.32 -18.45 2.79
CA THR A 370 -3.51 -17.78 4.08
C THR A 370 -2.47 -16.70 4.28
N VAL A 371 -2.88 -15.55 4.79
CA VAL A 371 -2.00 -14.56 5.40
C VAL A 371 -2.41 -14.40 6.86
N ALA A 372 -1.44 -14.30 7.78
CA ALA A 372 -1.72 -14.19 9.21
C ALA A 372 -0.63 -13.41 9.94
N TRP A 373 -0.96 -12.88 11.12
CA TRP A 373 0.01 -12.29 12.02
C TRP A 373 0.95 -13.36 12.60
N ASP A 374 2.11 -12.94 13.11
CA ASP A 374 3.21 -13.84 13.50
C ASP A 374 2.93 -14.72 14.73
N GLU A 375 1.79 -14.55 15.43
CA GLU A 375 1.28 -15.49 16.45
C GLU A 375 1.02 -16.89 15.90
N VAL A 376 0.71 -16.97 14.61
CA VAL A 376 0.34 -18.22 13.92
C VAL A 376 1.55 -19.11 13.58
N VAL A 377 2.76 -18.60 13.70
CA VAL A 377 4.01 -19.36 13.38
C VAL A 377 4.08 -20.73 14.05
N ASP A 378 3.52 -20.86 15.26
CA ASP A 378 3.51 -22.13 16.01
C ASP A 378 2.22 -22.95 15.85
N ALA A 379 1.25 -22.46 15.10
CA ALA A 379 -0.06 -23.12 14.97
C ALA A 379 -0.01 -24.45 14.18
N GLY A 380 1.07 -24.70 13.42
CA GLY A 380 1.21 -25.89 12.60
C GLY A 380 0.46 -25.81 11.26
N THR A 381 0.27 -24.59 10.75
CA THR A 381 -0.19 -24.34 9.38
C THR A 381 0.90 -24.71 8.37
N ASP A 382 0.50 -25.01 7.12
CA ASP A 382 1.40 -25.36 6.03
C ASP A 382 2.22 -24.13 5.58
N PRO A 383 3.57 -24.12 5.67
CA PRO A 383 4.40 -23.01 5.25
C PRO A 383 4.28 -22.68 3.75
N ASP A 384 4.02 -23.65 2.89
CA ASP A 384 3.87 -23.42 1.44
C ASP A 384 2.54 -22.69 1.10
N LYS A 385 1.57 -22.72 2.03
CA LYS A 385 0.23 -22.16 1.88
C LYS A 385 -0.04 -20.96 2.79
N THR A 386 0.91 -20.60 3.66
CA THR A 386 0.74 -19.54 4.64
C THR A 386 1.86 -18.50 4.51
N ILE A 387 1.50 -17.22 4.49
CA ILE A 387 2.42 -16.08 4.56
C ILE A 387 2.26 -15.47 5.95
N ILE A 388 3.37 -15.20 6.62
CA ILE A 388 3.40 -14.59 7.94
C ILE A 388 3.68 -13.09 7.81
N ILE A 389 2.86 -12.23 8.42
CA ILE A 389 3.19 -10.82 8.61
C ILE A 389 3.80 -10.67 10.00
N TRP A 390 5.10 -10.41 10.06
CA TRP A 390 5.81 -10.22 11.31
C TRP A 390 5.69 -8.78 11.80
N TRP A 391 5.06 -8.57 12.98
CA TRP A 391 4.82 -7.25 13.56
C TRP A 391 5.48 -7.02 14.93
N ARG A 392 5.76 -8.08 15.68
CA ARG A 392 6.28 -8.02 17.04
C ARG A 392 7.78 -7.76 17.06
N HIS A 393 8.20 -6.49 16.78
CA HIS A 393 9.60 -6.07 16.73
C HIS A 393 10.41 -6.40 18.00
N ASN A 394 9.74 -6.50 19.15
CA ASN A 394 10.33 -6.91 20.44
C ASN A 394 10.45 -8.43 20.60
N MET A 395 10.05 -9.20 19.62
CA MET A 395 10.17 -10.66 19.54
C MET A 395 10.84 -11.07 18.21
N PRO A 396 12.12 -10.67 17.99
CA PRO A 396 12.82 -10.96 16.74
C PRO A 396 13.00 -12.46 16.49
N GLU A 397 12.96 -13.28 17.56
CA GLU A 397 12.98 -14.73 17.47
C GLU A 397 11.77 -15.31 16.72
N GLN A 398 10.63 -14.64 16.68
CA GLN A 398 9.47 -15.08 15.89
C GLN A 398 9.73 -14.95 14.39
N LEU A 399 10.42 -13.88 13.96
CA LEU A 399 10.85 -13.76 12.57
C LEU A 399 11.81 -14.89 12.18
N SER A 400 12.85 -15.11 12.99
CA SER A 400 13.82 -16.20 12.74
C SER A 400 13.10 -17.56 12.69
N LYS A 401 12.20 -17.81 13.63
CA LYS A 401 11.42 -19.04 13.69
C LYS A 401 10.52 -19.24 12.45
N ALA A 402 9.87 -18.18 11.96
CA ALA A 402 9.06 -18.25 10.74
C ALA A 402 9.91 -18.65 9.54
N LEU A 403 11.06 -17.99 9.35
CA LEU A 403 12.01 -18.31 8.28
C LEU A 403 12.59 -19.72 8.40
N ASP A 404 12.95 -20.18 9.61
CA ASP A 404 13.49 -21.51 9.86
C ASP A 404 12.45 -22.61 9.58
N LYS A 405 11.17 -22.34 9.81
CA LYS A 405 10.06 -23.22 9.47
C LYS A 405 9.68 -23.21 7.98
N GLY A 406 10.25 -22.31 7.20
CA GLY A 406 10.05 -22.24 5.75
C GLY A 406 8.93 -21.32 5.29
N PHE A 407 8.33 -20.51 6.16
CA PHE A 407 7.30 -19.54 5.77
C PHE A 407 7.86 -18.42 4.91
N ASP A 408 7.08 -17.98 3.94
CA ASP A 408 7.22 -16.66 3.35
C ASP A 408 6.81 -15.59 4.38
N VAL A 409 7.56 -14.49 4.44
CA VAL A 409 7.36 -13.45 5.47
C VAL A 409 7.25 -12.06 4.85
N VAL A 410 6.31 -11.28 5.36
CA VAL A 410 6.21 -9.83 5.13
C VAL A 410 6.60 -9.10 6.41
N LEU A 411 7.51 -8.13 6.29
CA LEU A 411 7.98 -7.34 7.42
C LEU A 411 7.02 -6.17 7.68
N SER A 412 6.37 -6.16 8.82
CA SER A 412 5.53 -5.05 9.30
C SER A 412 5.79 -4.76 10.78
N PRO A 413 7.07 -4.66 11.24
CA PRO A 413 7.33 -4.49 12.65
C PRO A 413 6.73 -3.19 13.17
N ARG A 414 6.13 -3.24 14.35
CA ARG A 414 5.54 -2.08 15.02
C ARG A 414 6.50 -0.87 15.03
N ARG A 415 7.78 -1.12 15.15
CA ARG A 415 8.81 -0.12 14.93
C ARG A 415 9.75 -0.58 13.81
N PRO A 416 9.90 0.22 12.74
CA PRO A 416 9.34 1.58 12.53
C PRO A 416 8.07 1.65 11.64
N LEU A 417 7.38 0.52 11.36
CA LEU A 417 6.38 0.45 10.28
C LEU A 417 4.91 0.59 10.72
N TYR A 418 4.62 0.79 12.04
CA TYR A 418 3.28 1.19 12.45
C TYR A 418 3.14 2.71 12.36
N PHE A 419 2.31 3.17 11.43
CA PHE A 419 2.14 4.59 11.12
C PHE A 419 1.14 5.31 12.03
N ASP A 420 0.48 4.61 12.93
CA ASP A 420 -0.28 5.18 14.04
C ASP A 420 0.60 5.66 15.21
N PHE A 421 1.89 5.30 15.22
CA PHE A 421 2.88 5.96 16.06
C PHE A 421 3.22 7.34 15.53
N VAL A 422 3.36 8.31 16.43
CA VAL A 422 3.72 9.68 16.07
C VAL A 422 5.06 9.73 15.31
N GLN A 423 5.20 10.73 14.45
CA GLN A 423 6.37 10.89 13.59
C GLN A 423 7.49 11.72 14.23
N HIS A 424 7.15 12.54 15.21
CA HIS A 424 8.08 13.47 15.85
C HIS A 424 7.72 13.71 17.31
N ASP A 425 8.70 14.15 18.10
CA ASP A 425 8.51 14.37 19.53
C ASP A 425 7.59 15.55 19.86
N SER A 426 7.43 16.51 18.94
CA SER A 426 6.48 17.62 19.06
C SER A 426 5.01 17.22 19.01
N HIS A 427 4.67 16.03 18.52
CA HIS A 427 3.28 15.60 18.47
C HIS A 427 2.71 15.35 19.87
N GLU A 428 1.54 15.87 20.14
CA GLU A 428 0.84 15.71 21.42
C GLU A 428 -0.13 14.51 21.41
N LYS A 429 -0.62 14.11 20.24
CA LYS A 429 -1.65 13.09 20.05
C LYS A 429 -1.09 11.89 19.30
N GLY A 430 -1.56 10.70 19.63
CA GLY A 430 -1.16 9.46 18.98
C GLY A 430 -0.36 8.53 19.88
N ARG A 431 0.02 7.37 19.34
CA ARG A 431 0.81 6.38 20.08
C ARG A 431 2.26 6.82 20.19
N ARG A 432 2.82 6.76 21.41
CA ARG A 432 4.23 7.07 21.66
C ARG A 432 4.86 6.25 22.79
N TRP A 433 4.10 5.29 23.33
CA TRP A 433 4.68 4.31 24.22
C TRP A 433 5.74 3.52 23.42
N ASP A 434 6.96 3.39 23.92
CA ASP A 434 8.08 2.82 23.17
C ASP A 434 8.77 3.79 22.17
N GLY A 435 8.40 5.08 22.14
CA GLY A 435 8.97 6.13 21.31
C GLY A 435 8.11 6.54 20.10
N PHE A 436 8.74 7.01 19.06
CA PHE A 436 8.06 7.43 17.82
C PHE A 436 8.74 6.80 16.60
N ASN A 437 8.04 6.80 15.47
CA ASN A 437 8.49 6.23 14.21
C ASN A 437 8.74 7.37 13.22
N ASP A 438 9.97 7.88 13.15
CA ASP A 438 10.31 8.98 12.27
C ASP A 438 10.59 8.54 10.82
N LEU A 439 10.70 9.53 9.96
CA LEU A 439 10.95 9.34 8.53
C LEU A 439 12.25 8.58 8.25
N GLN A 440 13.32 8.88 9.01
CA GLN A 440 14.64 8.26 8.81
C GLN A 440 14.62 6.80 9.20
N GLN A 441 14.01 6.46 10.32
CA GLN A 441 13.88 5.06 10.76
C GLN A 441 13.13 4.20 9.73
N VAL A 442 12.05 4.75 9.12
CA VAL A 442 11.32 4.06 8.03
C VAL A 442 12.20 3.91 6.79
N TYR A 443 12.92 4.96 6.41
CA TYR A 443 13.81 4.94 5.24
C TYR A 443 14.95 3.94 5.38
N GLU A 444 15.60 3.88 6.54
CA GLU A 444 16.77 3.02 6.78
C GLU A 444 16.39 1.54 6.94
N TYR A 445 15.14 1.24 7.31
CA TYR A 445 14.65 -0.13 7.46
C TYR A 445 14.58 -0.86 6.10
N PRO A 446 14.80 -2.18 6.01
CA PRO A 446 15.24 -3.07 7.08
C PRO A 446 16.79 -3.13 7.21
N ASP A 447 17.24 -3.35 8.44
CA ASP A 447 18.61 -3.75 8.73
C ASP A 447 18.60 -5.23 9.14
N PHE A 448 19.03 -6.11 8.24
CA PHE A 448 19.01 -7.55 8.49
C PHE A 448 20.26 -8.00 9.22
N PRO A 449 20.13 -8.97 10.13
CA PRO A 449 21.28 -9.67 10.67
C PRO A 449 22.16 -10.24 9.56
N ALA A 450 23.47 -10.02 9.65
CA ALA A 450 24.43 -10.49 8.65
C ALA A 450 24.50 -12.03 8.49
N ASN A 451 23.82 -12.78 9.36
CA ASN A 451 23.81 -14.23 9.39
C ASN A 451 22.59 -14.87 8.69
N TYR A 452 21.69 -14.08 8.09
CA TYR A 452 20.60 -14.66 7.30
C TYR A 452 21.17 -15.32 6.04
N THR A 453 20.67 -16.53 5.75
CA THR A 453 21.02 -17.28 4.55
C THR A 453 20.33 -16.67 3.32
N GLU A 454 20.85 -16.98 2.12
CA GLU A 454 20.23 -16.58 0.85
C GLU A 454 18.76 -17.02 0.78
N LYS A 455 18.48 -18.27 1.19
CA LYS A 455 17.10 -18.80 1.26
C LYS A 455 16.21 -17.95 2.19
N GLN A 456 16.68 -17.56 3.37
CA GLN A 456 15.92 -16.71 4.29
C GLN A 456 15.68 -15.32 3.71
N HIS A 457 16.62 -14.76 2.95
CA HIS A 457 16.39 -13.51 2.21
C HIS A 457 15.34 -13.67 1.13
N GLU A 458 15.30 -14.79 0.39
CA GLU A 458 14.28 -15.08 -0.63
C GLU A 458 12.88 -15.25 -0.04
N GLN A 459 12.77 -15.80 1.18
CA GLN A 459 11.49 -15.94 1.91
C GLN A 459 10.93 -14.59 2.38
N ILE A 460 11.74 -13.53 2.45
CA ILE A 460 11.26 -12.20 2.80
C ILE A 460 10.68 -11.55 1.54
N LEU A 461 9.35 -11.63 1.39
CA LEU A 461 8.63 -11.10 0.23
C LEU A 461 8.73 -9.58 0.14
N GLY A 462 8.87 -8.90 1.29
CA GLY A 462 8.97 -7.45 1.34
C GLY A 462 8.48 -6.86 2.65
N MET A 463 7.91 -5.66 2.56
CA MET A 463 7.52 -4.89 3.73
C MET A 463 6.19 -4.18 3.55
N GLN A 464 5.57 -3.88 4.69
CA GLN A 464 4.29 -3.21 4.77
C GLN A 464 4.26 -2.24 5.95
N ALA A 465 3.72 -1.04 5.77
CA ALA A 465 3.32 -0.23 6.90
C ALA A 465 1.90 -0.60 7.34
N SER A 466 1.65 -0.50 8.64
CA SER A 466 0.31 -0.70 9.21
C SER A 466 -0.20 0.60 9.81
N MET A 467 -1.36 1.07 9.31
CA MET A 467 -2.02 2.27 9.78
C MET A 467 -3.26 1.91 10.59
N TRP A 468 -3.07 1.67 11.88
CA TRP A 468 -4.14 1.46 12.84
C TRP A 468 -4.86 2.75 13.17
N SER A 469 -6.18 2.71 13.30
CA SER A 469 -6.98 3.92 13.37
C SER A 469 -7.60 4.22 14.75
N GLU A 470 -7.18 3.53 15.84
CA GLU A 470 -7.75 3.77 17.18
C GLU A 470 -7.61 5.22 17.66
N THR A 471 -6.53 5.90 17.27
CA THR A 471 -6.27 7.31 17.62
C THR A 471 -6.40 8.26 16.46
N VAL A 472 -6.93 7.80 15.31
CA VAL A 472 -7.06 8.55 14.06
C VAL A 472 -8.50 8.53 13.60
N GLN A 473 -9.21 9.64 13.79
CA GLN A 473 -10.66 9.74 13.56
C GLN A 473 -10.98 10.49 12.26
N THR A 474 -10.06 11.34 11.77
CA THR A 474 -10.29 12.21 10.62
C THR A 474 -9.35 11.87 9.47
N ARG A 475 -9.79 12.21 8.25
CA ARG A 475 -8.97 12.02 7.03
C ARG A 475 -7.73 12.91 7.04
N GLU A 476 -7.84 14.11 7.58
CA GLU A 476 -6.73 15.05 7.74
C GLU A 476 -5.66 14.47 8.68
N ARG A 477 -6.11 13.84 9.79
CA ARG A 477 -5.19 13.15 10.71
C ARG A 477 -4.57 11.93 10.05
N LEU A 478 -5.33 11.18 9.26
CA LEU A 478 -4.85 10.00 8.55
C LEU A 478 -3.76 10.38 7.53
N ASP A 479 -4.00 11.40 6.72
CA ASP A 479 -2.98 11.95 5.81
C ASP A 479 -1.70 12.35 6.58
N TYR A 480 -1.87 13.11 7.67
CA TYR A 480 -0.77 13.59 8.50
C TYR A 480 0.08 12.45 9.07
N MET A 481 -0.53 11.32 9.43
CA MET A 481 0.17 10.16 9.98
C MET A 481 0.84 9.30 8.90
N ILE A 482 0.26 9.21 7.70
CA ILE A 482 0.81 8.41 6.59
C ILE A 482 1.93 9.16 5.87
N PHE A 483 1.72 10.46 5.56
CA PHE A 483 2.64 11.23 4.74
C PHE A 483 3.58 12.12 5.58
N PRO A 484 4.88 12.20 5.22
CA PRO A 484 5.49 11.61 4.03
C PRO A 484 6.09 10.21 4.24
N ARG A 485 5.91 9.54 5.41
CA ARG A 485 6.55 8.23 5.70
C ARG A 485 6.29 7.16 4.65
N LEU A 486 5.15 7.23 3.94
CA LEU A 486 4.86 6.31 2.85
C LEU A 486 5.88 6.39 1.72
N THR A 487 6.46 7.57 1.46
CA THR A 487 7.53 7.72 0.47
C THR A 487 8.83 7.05 0.90
N ALA A 488 9.14 7.12 2.19
CA ALA A 488 10.30 6.44 2.77
C ALA A 488 10.16 4.91 2.72
N LEU A 489 8.97 4.39 3.06
CA LEU A 489 8.65 2.97 2.92
C LEU A 489 8.75 2.52 1.45
N ALA A 490 8.19 3.30 0.52
CA ALA A 490 8.24 2.97 -0.90
C ALA A 490 9.68 2.84 -1.40
N GLU A 491 10.56 3.76 -1.03
CA GLU A 491 11.96 3.69 -1.43
C GLU A 491 12.70 2.56 -0.71
N ALA A 492 12.44 2.32 0.57
CA ALA A 492 13.02 1.20 1.31
C ALA A 492 12.65 -0.17 0.70
N ALA A 493 11.42 -0.27 0.16
CA ALA A 493 10.93 -1.50 -0.45
C ALA A 493 11.29 -1.66 -1.93
N TRP A 494 11.55 -0.57 -2.63
CA TRP A 494 11.84 -0.58 -4.07
C TRP A 494 13.32 -0.54 -4.39
N THR A 495 14.06 0.39 -3.78
CA THR A 495 15.45 0.70 -4.12
C THR A 495 16.42 -0.28 -3.49
N ASP A 496 17.42 -0.77 -4.23
CA ASP A 496 18.46 -1.64 -3.68
C ASP A 496 19.20 -0.94 -2.54
N ALA A 497 19.53 -1.68 -1.49
CA ALA A 497 20.15 -1.11 -0.28
C ALA A 497 21.45 -0.33 -0.57
N SER A 498 22.23 -0.77 -1.58
CA SER A 498 23.46 -0.10 -2.00
C SER A 498 23.27 1.29 -2.64
N ASN A 499 22.05 1.58 -3.12
CA ASN A 499 21.70 2.85 -3.76
C ASN A 499 21.02 3.83 -2.80
N LYS A 500 20.73 3.41 -1.56
CA LYS A 500 20.06 4.25 -0.58
C LYS A 500 21.01 5.30 0.00
N ASP A 501 20.58 6.56 -0.04
CA ASP A 501 21.24 7.71 0.59
C ASP A 501 20.16 8.64 1.18
N TYR A 502 20.05 8.67 2.51
CA TYR A 502 19.04 9.45 3.20
C TYR A 502 19.16 10.96 2.93
N LYS A 503 20.38 11.48 2.76
CA LYS A 503 20.58 12.91 2.45
C LYS A 503 20.05 13.25 1.05
N ASN A 504 20.34 12.43 0.05
CA ASN A 504 19.81 12.57 -1.30
C ASN A 504 18.29 12.36 -1.32
N TYR A 505 17.76 11.36 -0.59
CA TYR A 505 16.32 11.15 -0.45
C TYR A 505 15.61 12.40 0.10
N ARG A 506 16.15 13.05 1.13
CA ARG A 506 15.56 14.27 1.68
C ARG A 506 15.46 15.41 0.66
N GLN A 507 16.47 15.58 -0.20
CA GLN A 507 16.42 16.58 -1.28
C GLN A 507 15.30 16.29 -2.29
N ARG A 508 15.13 15.02 -2.68
CA ARG A 508 14.04 14.60 -3.58
C ARG A 508 12.66 14.69 -2.93
N LEU A 509 12.59 14.54 -1.62
CA LEU A 509 11.36 14.67 -0.85
C LEU A 509 10.79 16.09 -0.91
N GLU A 510 11.61 17.13 -0.94
CA GLU A 510 11.14 18.52 -1.04
C GLU A 510 10.17 18.70 -2.22
N SER A 511 10.52 18.21 -3.41
CA SER A 511 9.64 18.24 -4.58
C SER A 511 8.40 17.35 -4.45
N MET A 512 8.49 16.25 -3.70
CA MET A 512 7.32 15.42 -3.41
C MET A 512 6.33 16.15 -2.48
N LEU A 513 6.81 16.96 -1.53
CA LEU A 513 5.94 17.79 -0.70
C LEU A 513 5.22 18.86 -1.52
N GLU A 514 5.86 19.45 -2.54
CA GLU A 514 5.19 20.37 -3.49
C GLU A 514 4.02 19.65 -4.23
N ARG A 515 4.18 18.37 -4.58
CA ARG A 515 3.09 17.57 -5.17
C ARG A 515 1.96 17.36 -4.18
N TYR A 516 2.27 17.12 -2.90
CA TYR A 516 1.26 16.96 -1.85
C TYR A 516 0.49 18.27 -1.61
N ASP A 517 1.13 19.44 -1.75
CA ASP A 517 0.45 20.73 -1.71
C ASP A 517 -0.57 20.87 -2.86
N VAL A 518 -0.18 20.53 -4.10
CA VAL A 518 -1.09 20.53 -5.26
C VAL A 518 -2.26 19.56 -5.06
N LEU A 519 -2.00 18.37 -4.51
CA LEU A 519 -2.98 17.31 -4.21
C LEU A 519 -3.84 17.62 -2.97
N LYS A 520 -3.53 18.68 -2.23
CA LYS A 520 -4.18 19.04 -0.96
C LYS A 520 -4.16 17.88 0.06
N ILE A 521 -3.01 17.20 0.15
CA ILE A 521 -2.74 16.18 1.16
C ILE A 521 -2.22 16.89 2.42
N ASN A 522 -2.84 16.61 3.55
CA ASN A 522 -2.42 17.18 4.83
C ASN A 522 -1.27 16.36 5.42
N TYR A 523 -0.03 16.62 4.97
CA TYR A 523 1.15 15.87 5.41
C TYR A 523 1.86 16.53 6.60
N PHE A 524 2.64 15.74 7.33
CA PHE A 524 3.62 16.24 8.29
C PHE A 524 4.89 16.73 7.56
N ASN A 525 5.32 17.97 7.78
CA ASN A 525 6.55 18.47 7.17
C ASN A 525 7.77 18.17 8.05
N PRO A 526 8.64 17.21 7.68
CA PRO A 526 9.80 16.83 8.48
C PRO A 526 10.95 17.86 8.43
N PHE A 527 10.85 18.88 7.58
CA PHE A 527 11.83 19.97 7.49
C PHE A 527 11.53 21.11 8.47
N THR A 528 10.25 21.28 8.81
CA THR A 528 9.76 22.31 9.75
C THR A 528 8.74 21.68 10.73
N PRO A 529 9.16 20.70 11.54
CA PRO A 529 8.24 19.91 12.36
C PRO A 529 7.47 20.76 13.39
N GLU A 530 8.09 21.79 13.93
CA GLU A 530 7.48 22.68 14.93
C GLU A 530 6.47 23.67 14.31
N GLU A 531 6.51 23.85 12.98
CA GLU A 531 5.62 24.77 12.26
C GLU A 531 4.43 24.03 11.63
N THR A 532 4.46 22.70 11.59
CA THR A 532 3.39 21.90 11.02
C THR A 532 2.30 21.65 12.05
N PRO A 533 1.09 22.25 11.90
CA PRO A 533 0.04 22.11 12.89
C PRO A 533 -0.47 20.67 12.93
N GLU A 534 -0.53 20.10 14.13
CA GLU A 534 -1.06 18.76 14.35
C GLU A 534 -2.59 18.76 14.21
N PRO A 535 -3.19 17.99 13.27
CA PRO A 535 -4.64 17.92 13.13
C PRO A 535 -5.31 17.38 14.40
N GLN A 536 -6.57 17.75 14.59
CA GLN A 536 -7.36 17.12 15.63
C GLN A 536 -7.52 15.61 15.36
N ARG A 537 -7.76 14.87 16.43
CA ARG A 537 -7.98 13.41 16.34
C ARG A 537 -9.12 13.05 15.41
#